data_fd0ff22fe91e346f40475ecf7be016ed
#
_entry.id   fd0ff22fe91e346f40475ecf7be016ed
#
_cell.length_a   1.000
_cell.length_b   1.000
_cell.length_c   1.000
_cell.angle_alpha   90.00
_cell.angle_beta   90.00
_cell.angle_gamma   90.00
#
_symmetry.space_group_name_H-M   'P 1'
#
loop_
_entity.id
_entity.type
_entity.pdbx_description
1 polymer ?
#
loop_
_entity_poly.entity_id
_entity_poly.type
_entity_poly.pdbx_seq_one_letter_code
_entity_poly.pdbx_strand_id
1 'polypeptide(L)'
;MLRHRYEVASVVLEYGSGGSTVLAAEMPGKQVFSVESDPVWAAGIQTWLDTAGLAAQVTLHVVDIGPTGDWGAPVSDEGWRHYHHYPLSVWDRGDFQHPDVVLIDGRFRAACLMATMLRIERPVTVLFDDYVDRKFYHRVEAFAEPVAFIGRMARFELEPRVFPSRDMTRIFDLFTRPN
;
A
#
# COMPACT_ATOMS: atom_id res chain seq x y z
N MET A 1 8.83 6.80 -13.80
CA MET A 1 8.14 7.59 -12.76
C MET A 1 8.35 7.01 -11.37
N LEU A 2 8.06 5.74 -11.12
CA LEU A 2 8.23 5.10 -9.80
C LEU A 2 9.63 5.35 -9.22
N ARG A 3 10.70 4.99 -9.95
CA ARG A 3 12.09 5.22 -9.53
C ARG A 3 12.33 6.67 -9.08
N HIS A 4 11.92 7.65 -9.89
CA HIS A 4 12.12 9.06 -9.57
C HIS A 4 11.39 9.49 -8.28
N ARG A 5 10.16 8.97 -8.04
CA ARG A 5 9.44 9.27 -6.80
C ARG A 5 10.12 8.64 -5.58
N TYR A 6 10.68 7.44 -5.74
CA TYR A 6 11.46 6.80 -4.69
C TYR A 6 12.78 7.54 -4.44
N GLU A 7 13.47 8.03 -5.48
CA GLU A 7 14.72 8.79 -5.32
C GLU A 7 14.55 10.02 -4.43
N VAL A 8 13.44 10.75 -4.54
CA VAL A 8 13.19 11.98 -3.77
C VAL A 8 12.55 11.72 -2.40
N ALA A 9 11.95 10.55 -2.18
CA ALA A 9 11.34 10.18 -0.90
C ALA A 9 12.42 9.73 0.11
N SER A 10 12.24 10.02 1.38
CA SER A 10 13.00 9.44 2.48
C SER A 10 12.33 8.18 3.01
N VAL A 11 11.01 8.21 3.13
CA VAL A 11 10.18 7.11 3.62
C VAL A 11 9.21 6.66 2.54
N VAL A 12 9.20 5.36 2.27
CA VAL A 12 8.31 4.71 1.28
C VAL A 12 7.43 3.70 2.00
N LEU A 13 6.12 3.76 1.76
CA LEU A 13 5.19 2.70 2.11
C LEU A 13 4.77 1.98 0.83
N GLU A 14 4.83 0.66 0.82
CA GLU A 14 4.32 -0.18 -0.26
C GLU A 14 3.22 -1.10 0.27
N TYR A 15 2.13 -1.18 -0.46
CA TYR A 15 1.14 -2.23 -0.32
C TYR A 15 1.31 -3.21 -1.47
N GLY A 16 1.85 -4.38 -1.16
CA GLY A 16 2.32 -5.40 -2.09
C GLY A 16 3.84 -5.36 -2.24
N SER A 17 4.51 -6.44 -1.85
CA SER A 17 5.96 -6.59 -1.91
C SER A 17 6.39 -7.22 -3.24
N GLY A 18 7.49 -6.74 -3.83
CA GLY A 18 8.00 -7.31 -5.08
C GLY A 18 9.17 -6.56 -5.69
N GLY A 19 9.16 -6.41 -7.01
CA GLY A 19 10.23 -5.72 -7.75
C GLY A 19 10.40 -4.25 -7.36
N SER A 20 9.34 -3.59 -6.93
CA SER A 20 9.39 -2.21 -6.39
C SER A 20 10.12 -2.16 -5.06
N THR A 21 9.91 -3.16 -4.19
CA THR A 21 10.60 -3.31 -2.91
C THR A 21 12.10 -3.50 -3.12
N VAL A 22 12.48 -4.36 -4.09
CA VAL A 22 13.88 -4.53 -4.51
C VAL A 22 14.48 -3.21 -4.98
N LEU A 23 13.76 -2.50 -5.85
CA LEU A 23 14.20 -1.19 -6.36
C LEU A 23 14.43 -0.18 -5.23
N ALA A 24 13.52 -0.12 -4.25
CA ALA A 24 13.64 0.78 -3.10
C ALA A 24 14.81 0.37 -2.18
N ALA A 25 15.01 -0.93 -1.97
CA ALA A 25 16.06 -1.50 -1.13
C ALA A 25 17.47 -1.17 -1.64
N GLU A 26 17.65 -0.98 -2.94
CA GLU A 26 18.92 -0.58 -3.55
C GLU A 26 19.25 0.92 -3.37
N MET A 27 18.30 1.73 -2.92
CA MET A 27 18.46 3.17 -2.80
C MET A 27 19.01 3.55 -1.42
N PRO A 28 20.16 4.24 -1.32
CA PRO A 28 20.75 4.58 -0.03
C PRO A 28 19.90 5.55 0.79
N GLY A 29 19.89 5.34 2.12
CA GLY A 29 19.23 6.23 3.08
C GLY A 29 17.70 6.19 3.07
N LYS A 30 17.09 5.20 2.41
CA LYS A 30 15.64 5.02 2.41
C LYS A 30 15.18 4.18 3.60
N GLN A 31 13.99 4.50 4.09
CA GLN A 31 13.23 3.64 4.96
C GLN A 31 12.00 3.14 4.19
N VAL A 32 11.85 1.83 4.10
CA VAL A 32 10.81 1.19 3.32
C VAL A 32 9.97 0.30 4.22
N PHE A 33 8.68 0.52 4.24
CA PHE A 33 7.69 -0.39 4.84
C PHE A 33 6.92 -1.05 3.72
N SER A 34 6.98 -2.37 3.62
CA SER A 34 6.30 -3.11 2.56
C SER A 34 5.34 -4.13 3.15
N VAL A 35 4.05 -3.98 2.84
CA VAL A 35 2.95 -4.80 3.37
C VAL A 35 2.67 -5.95 2.43
N GLU A 36 2.62 -7.17 2.98
CA GLU A 36 2.36 -8.38 2.19
C GLU A 36 1.37 -9.30 2.90
N SER A 37 0.53 -9.99 2.14
CA SER A 37 -0.45 -10.95 2.65
C SER A 37 -0.07 -12.41 2.41
N ASP A 38 0.79 -12.68 1.45
CA ASP A 38 1.28 -14.04 1.16
C ASP A 38 2.54 -14.32 1.99
N PRO A 39 2.46 -15.21 3.01
CA PRO A 39 3.61 -15.48 3.87
C PRO A 39 4.75 -16.22 3.14
N VAL A 40 4.44 -17.00 2.10
CA VAL A 40 5.46 -17.74 1.33
C VAL A 40 6.22 -16.75 0.44
N TRP A 41 5.50 -15.86 -0.24
CA TRP A 41 6.09 -14.79 -1.03
C TRP A 41 6.94 -13.85 -0.16
N ALA A 42 6.41 -13.43 0.98
CA ALA A 42 7.11 -12.56 1.94
C ALA A 42 8.42 -13.21 2.43
N ALA A 43 8.40 -14.52 2.75
CA ALA A 43 9.61 -15.23 3.16
C ALA A 43 10.67 -15.26 2.04
N GLY A 44 10.27 -15.38 0.79
CA GLY A 44 11.17 -15.28 -0.37
C GLY A 44 11.80 -13.90 -0.50
N ILE A 45 11.02 -12.84 -0.39
CA ILE A 45 11.53 -11.45 -0.38
C ILE A 45 12.46 -11.22 0.81
N GLN A 46 12.11 -11.68 2.01
CA GLN A 46 12.97 -11.53 3.19
C GLN A 46 14.31 -12.23 3.00
N THR A 47 14.31 -13.45 2.47
CA THR A 47 15.55 -14.18 2.18
C THR A 47 16.45 -13.41 1.21
N TRP A 48 15.86 -12.78 0.20
CA TRP A 48 16.60 -11.92 -0.72
C TRP A 48 17.15 -10.67 0.01
N LEU A 49 16.33 -9.99 0.81
CA LEU A 49 16.73 -8.80 1.58
C LEU A 49 17.93 -9.12 2.50
N ASP A 50 17.91 -10.27 3.18
CA ASP A 50 18.96 -10.68 4.12
C ASP A 50 20.32 -10.93 3.43
N THR A 51 20.32 -11.22 2.14
CA THR A 51 21.52 -11.58 1.37
C THR A 51 22.03 -10.47 0.45
N ALA A 52 21.23 -9.45 0.15
CA ALA A 52 21.50 -8.52 -0.94
C ALA A 52 22.43 -7.33 -0.59
N GLY A 53 22.89 -7.18 0.64
CA GLY A 53 23.79 -6.07 1.02
C GLY A 53 23.15 -4.69 0.78
N LEU A 54 22.00 -4.47 1.38
CA LEU A 54 21.08 -3.36 1.07
C LEU A 54 21.61 -2.00 1.46
N ALA A 55 21.24 -0.98 0.69
CA ALA A 55 21.50 0.43 0.95
C ALA A 55 20.37 1.11 1.75
N ALA A 56 19.17 0.53 1.76
CA ALA A 56 17.99 1.00 2.49
C ALA A 56 17.68 0.13 3.72
N GLN A 57 16.90 0.67 4.65
CA GLN A 57 16.26 -0.11 5.71
C GLN A 57 14.88 -0.57 5.21
N VAL A 58 14.69 -1.88 5.06
CA VAL A 58 13.42 -2.45 4.60
C VAL A 58 12.77 -3.25 5.72
N THR A 59 11.51 -2.93 6.00
CA THR A 59 10.67 -3.65 6.95
C THR A 59 9.54 -4.32 6.18
N LEU A 60 9.55 -5.65 6.10
CA LEU A 60 8.39 -6.41 5.62
C LEU A 60 7.35 -6.52 6.75
N HIS A 61 6.14 -6.12 6.44
CA HIS A 61 4.98 -6.20 7.33
C HIS A 61 4.00 -7.24 6.79
N VAL A 62 4.15 -8.48 7.24
CA VAL A 62 3.29 -9.59 6.82
C VAL A 62 1.98 -9.53 7.59
N VAL A 63 0.86 -9.54 6.87
CA VAL A 63 -0.47 -9.44 7.46
C VAL A 63 -1.27 -10.70 7.16
N ASP A 64 -1.73 -11.38 8.19
CA ASP A 64 -2.62 -12.52 8.06
C ASP A 64 -4.05 -12.05 7.71
N ILE A 65 -4.49 -12.40 6.52
CA ILE A 65 -5.83 -12.15 5.99
C ILE A 65 -6.62 -13.47 5.79
N GLY A 66 -6.11 -14.58 6.34
CA GLY A 66 -6.56 -15.94 6.06
C GLY A 66 -5.76 -16.60 4.93
N PRO A 67 -6.14 -17.81 4.50
CA PRO A 67 -5.46 -18.51 3.43
C PRO A 67 -5.43 -17.68 2.12
N THR A 68 -4.24 -17.60 1.52
CA THR A 68 -4.01 -16.86 0.28
C THR A 68 -3.75 -17.81 -0.89
N GLY A 69 -4.20 -17.43 -2.06
CA GLY A 69 -3.92 -18.06 -3.35
C GLY A 69 -3.07 -17.15 -4.24
N ASP A 70 -3.27 -17.24 -5.56
CA ASP A 70 -2.51 -16.49 -6.55
C ASP A 70 -2.49 -14.99 -6.23
N TRP A 71 -1.28 -14.41 -6.28
CA TRP A 71 -1.04 -12.99 -6.04
C TRP A 71 -1.44 -12.50 -4.64
N GLY A 72 -1.43 -13.38 -3.64
CA GLY A 72 -1.80 -13.04 -2.28
C GLY A 72 -3.30 -12.75 -2.10
N ALA A 73 -4.16 -13.16 -3.04
CA ALA A 73 -5.60 -13.00 -2.92
C ALA A 73 -6.17 -13.98 -1.91
N PRO A 74 -7.17 -13.58 -1.07
CA PRO A 74 -7.86 -14.54 -0.20
C PRO A 74 -8.52 -15.65 -1.03
N VAL A 75 -8.39 -16.90 -0.59
CA VAL A 75 -9.03 -18.06 -1.27
C VAL A 75 -10.54 -18.13 -0.97
N SER A 76 -11.00 -17.48 0.09
CA SER A 76 -12.42 -17.39 0.47
C SER A 76 -12.65 -16.13 1.31
N ASP A 77 -13.93 -15.80 1.55
CA ASP A 77 -14.30 -14.65 2.40
C ASP A 77 -14.26 -14.96 3.90
N GLU A 78 -13.86 -16.16 4.32
CA GLU A 78 -13.82 -16.53 5.74
C GLU A 78 -12.91 -15.64 6.58
N GLY A 79 -11.84 -15.11 5.96
CA GLY A 79 -10.89 -14.18 6.58
C GLY A 79 -11.36 -12.72 6.67
N TRP A 80 -12.61 -12.39 6.27
CA TRP A 80 -13.08 -11.01 6.16
C TRP A 80 -12.91 -10.16 7.44
N ARG A 81 -12.92 -10.76 8.61
CA ARG A 81 -12.71 -10.08 9.88
C ARG A 81 -11.30 -9.52 10.04
N HIS A 82 -10.33 -10.02 9.26
CA HIS A 82 -8.92 -9.63 9.28
C HIS A 82 -8.55 -8.69 8.13
N TYR A 83 -9.41 -8.51 7.12
CA TYR A 83 -9.10 -7.74 5.91
C TYR A 83 -8.67 -6.31 6.18
N HIS A 84 -9.26 -5.66 7.19
CA HIS A 84 -8.89 -4.29 7.56
C HIS A 84 -7.47 -4.16 8.12
N HIS A 85 -6.85 -5.24 8.58
CA HIS A 85 -5.47 -5.23 9.06
C HIS A 85 -4.48 -4.96 7.91
N TYR A 86 -4.76 -5.45 6.69
CA TYR A 86 -3.87 -5.25 5.57
C TYR A 86 -3.59 -3.76 5.29
N PRO A 87 -4.58 -2.90 5.12
CA PRO A 87 -4.34 -1.48 4.88
C PRO A 87 -3.98 -0.67 6.12
N LEU A 88 -4.35 -1.12 7.34
CA LEU A 88 -4.27 -0.28 8.54
C LEU A 88 -3.11 -0.64 9.48
N SER A 89 -2.78 -1.92 9.67
CA SER A 89 -1.90 -2.35 10.76
C SER A 89 -0.47 -1.85 10.65
N VAL A 90 0.03 -1.56 9.45
CA VAL A 90 1.36 -0.98 9.27
C VAL A 90 1.48 0.41 9.92
N TRP A 91 0.40 1.19 9.92
CA TRP A 91 0.34 2.53 10.52
C TRP A 91 0.37 2.51 12.05
N ASP A 92 0.04 1.37 12.65
CA ASP A 92 -0.01 1.18 14.11
C ASP A 92 1.31 0.63 14.69
N ARG A 93 2.31 0.40 13.84
CA ARG A 93 3.63 -0.05 14.28
C ARG A 93 4.35 1.05 15.04
N GLY A 94 5.01 0.72 16.12
CA GLY A 94 5.77 1.68 16.94
C GLY A 94 7.03 2.22 16.25
N ASP A 95 7.52 1.55 15.21
CA ASP A 95 8.67 1.94 14.40
C ASP A 95 8.26 2.58 13.04
N PHE A 96 6.95 2.69 12.77
CA PHE A 96 6.46 3.26 11.52
C PHE A 96 6.80 4.74 11.41
N GLN A 97 7.30 5.13 10.24
CA GLN A 97 7.54 6.53 9.92
C GLN A 97 6.57 6.97 8.82
N HIS A 98 6.08 8.20 8.95
CA HIS A 98 5.15 8.78 8.01
C HIS A 98 5.75 8.82 6.58
N PRO A 99 5.11 8.19 5.58
CA PRO A 99 5.66 8.10 4.23
C PRO A 99 5.64 9.43 3.49
N ASP A 100 6.56 9.60 2.56
CA ASP A 100 6.54 10.65 1.54
C ASP A 100 5.83 10.17 0.28
N VAL A 101 5.97 8.86 0.01
CA VAL A 101 5.37 8.18 -1.14
C VAL A 101 4.73 6.88 -0.69
N VAL A 102 3.53 6.60 -1.20
CA VAL A 102 2.84 5.32 -1.03
C VAL A 102 2.66 4.67 -2.41
N LEU A 103 3.13 3.43 -2.57
CA LEU A 103 2.79 2.59 -3.72
C LEU A 103 1.67 1.63 -3.32
N ILE A 104 0.64 1.54 -4.15
CA ILE A 104 -0.47 0.61 -3.99
C ILE A 104 -0.49 -0.35 -5.18
N ASP A 105 0.04 -1.56 -4.99
CA ASP A 105 0.14 -2.61 -6.02
C ASP A 105 -0.23 -4.01 -5.49
N GLY A 106 -0.65 -4.12 -4.24
CA GLY A 106 -1.03 -5.39 -3.57
C GLY A 106 -2.53 -5.66 -3.58
N ARG A 107 -3.06 -6.05 -2.41
CA ARG A 107 -4.48 -6.34 -2.19
C ARG A 107 -5.20 -5.18 -1.52
N PHE A 108 -6.54 -5.22 -1.51
CA PHE A 108 -7.37 -4.20 -0.85
C PHE A 108 -7.04 -2.77 -1.28
N ARG A 109 -6.68 -2.57 -2.54
CA ARG A 109 -6.06 -1.32 -3.04
C ARG A 109 -6.90 -0.07 -2.75
N ALA A 110 -8.22 -0.16 -2.89
CA ALA A 110 -9.11 0.96 -2.55
C ALA A 110 -9.09 1.27 -1.04
N ALA A 111 -9.01 0.24 -0.19
CA ALA A 111 -8.86 0.39 1.25
C ALA A 111 -7.48 0.95 1.62
N CYS A 112 -6.41 0.58 0.91
CA CYS A 112 -5.08 1.12 1.12
C CYS A 112 -5.03 2.62 0.84
N LEU A 113 -5.67 3.09 -0.24
CA LEU A 113 -5.79 4.52 -0.51
C LEU A 113 -6.59 5.22 0.59
N MET A 114 -7.71 4.62 1.03
CA MET A 114 -8.52 5.19 2.11
C MET A 114 -7.76 5.21 3.44
N ALA A 115 -7.05 4.13 3.78
CA ALA A 115 -6.21 4.07 4.98
C ALA A 115 -5.15 5.19 4.96
N THR A 116 -4.50 5.39 3.81
CA THR A 116 -3.55 6.50 3.63
C THR A 116 -4.23 7.84 3.91
N MET A 117 -5.40 8.11 3.31
CA MET A 117 -6.14 9.36 3.54
C MET A 117 -6.57 9.57 4.99
N LEU A 118 -6.84 8.50 5.73
CA LEU A 118 -7.25 8.55 7.14
C LEU A 118 -6.08 8.77 8.10
N ARG A 119 -4.86 8.41 7.70
CA ARG A 119 -3.71 8.29 8.60
C ARG A 119 -2.60 9.32 8.34
N ILE A 120 -2.63 10.01 7.20
CA ILE A 120 -1.62 11.01 6.90
C ILE A 120 -1.80 12.27 7.74
N GLU A 121 -0.66 12.83 8.19
CA GLU A 121 -0.58 14.08 8.96
C GLU A 121 0.08 15.20 8.15
N ARG A 122 0.66 14.89 6.99
CA ARG A 122 1.26 15.79 6.03
C ARG A 122 1.03 15.29 4.60
N PRO A 123 1.27 16.12 3.55
CA PRO A 123 1.06 15.72 2.16
C PRO A 123 1.82 14.46 1.76
N VAL A 124 1.18 13.60 0.96
CA VAL A 124 1.74 12.34 0.46
C VAL A 124 1.40 12.15 -1.01
N THR A 125 2.39 11.74 -1.81
CA THR A 125 2.14 11.24 -3.18
C THR A 125 1.77 9.76 -3.13
N VAL A 126 0.64 9.39 -3.74
CA VAL A 126 0.25 7.98 -3.91
C VAL A 126 0.34 7.57 -5.38
N LEU A 127 0.96 6.43 -5.62
CA LEU A 127 1.02 5.75 -6.90
C LEU A 127 0.15 4.50 -6.82
N PHE A 128 -0.92 4.44 -7.60
CA PHE A 128 -1.90 3.37 -7.56
C PHE A 128 -1.84 2.59 -8.86
N ASP A 129 -1.28 1.37 -8.84
CA ASP A 129 -1.12 0.56 -10.05
C ASP A 129 -2.42 -0.15 -10.47
N ASP A 130 -2.52 -0.53 -11.75
CA ASP A 130 -3.70 -1.14 -12.40
C ASP A 130 -4.98 -0.29 -12.29
N TYR A 131 -4.88 0.99 -12.02
CA TYR A 131 -6.03 1.83 -11.73
C TYR A 131 -6.94 2.04 -12.95
N VAL A 132 -6.35 2.36 -14.11
CA VAL A 132 -7.07 2.82 -15.30
C VAL A 132 -8.09 1.78 -15.79
N ASP A 133 -7.67 0.53 -15.88
CA ASP A 133 -8.49 -0.54 -16.48
C ASP A 133 -9.47 -1.19 -15.48
N ARG A 134 -9.29 -0.94 -14.18
CA ARG A 134 -10.09 -1.56 -13.12
C ARG A 134 -11.10 -0.58 -12.54
N LYS A 135 -12.23 -0.40 -13.21
CA LYS A 135 -13.33 0.51 -12.82
C LYS A 135 -13.78 0.39 -11.36
N PHE A 136 -13.57 -0.77 -10.75
CA PHE A 136 -13.86 -0.98 -9.34
C PHE A 136 -13.08 0.00 -8.44
N TYR A 137 -11.84 0.32 -8.79
CA TYR A 137 -11.01 1.25 -8.01
C TYR A 137 -11.49 2.70 -8.11
N HIS A 138 -12.21 3.09 -9.17
CA HIS A 138 -12.74 4.45 -9.35
C HIS A 138 -13.74 4.87 -8.26
N ARG A 139 -14.19 3.94 -7.41
CA ARG A 139 -15.02 4.24 -6.23
C ARG A 139 -14.31 5.17 -5.25
N VAL A 140 -12.98 5.21 -5.24
CA VAL A 140 -12.19 6.11 -4.40
C VAL A 140 -12.30 7.57 -4.85
N GLU A 141 -12.73 7.84 -6.09
CA GLU A 141 -12.90 9.20 -6.64
C GLU A 141 -13.99 9.99 -5.89
N ALA A 142 -14.87 9.30 -5.16
CA ALA A 142 -15.77 9.96 -4.21
C ALA A 142 -15.03 10.68 -3.07
N PHE A 143 -13.75 10.36 -2.87
CA PHE A 143 -12.92 10.88 -1.79
C PHE A 143 -11.70 11.65 -2.28
N ALA A 144 -11.04 11.21 -3.33
CA ALA A 144 -9.91 11.87 -3.95
C ALA A 144 -9.84 11.53 -5.44
N GLU A 145 -9.61 12.52 -6.27
CA GLU A 145 -9.41 12.35 -7.71
C GLU A 145 -7.92 12.20 -8.05
N PRO A 146 -7.57 11.34 -9.03
CA PRO A 146 -6.20 11.27 -9.50
C PRO A 146 -5.80 12.56 -10.23
N VAL A 147 -4.57 13.02 -9.98
CA VAL A 147 -4.02 14.22 -10.62
C VAL A 147 -3.30 13.92 -11.93
N ALA A 148 -2.96 12.64 -12.18
CA ALA A 148 -2.33 12.21 -13.43
C ALA A 148 -2.47 10.70 -13.63
N PHE A 149 -2.39 10.28 -14.89
CA PHE A 149 -2.32 8.88 -15.30
C PHE A 149 -1.01 8.62 -16.05
N ILE A 150 -0.34 7.50 -15.76
CA ILE A 150 0.89 7.08 -16.39
C ILE A 150 0.79 5.59 -16.74
N GLY A 151 0.51 5.28 -18.01
CA GLY A 151 0.11 3.93 -18.41
C GLY A 151 -1.13 3.50 -17.65
N ARG A 152 -1.07 2.38 -16.95
CA ARG A 152 -2.18 1.84 -16.13
C ARG A 152 -2.26 2.42 -14.71
N MET A 153 -1.24 3.19 -14.30
CA MET A 153 -1.10 3.73 -12.95
C MET A 153 -1.76 5.10 -12.82
N ALA A 154 -2.46 5.35 -11.72
CA ALA A 154 -2.91 6.66 -11.30
C ALA A 154 -2.00 7.27 -10.24
N ARG A 155 -1.83 8.59 -10.27
CA ARG A 155 -1.14 9.36 -9.23
C ARG A 155 -2.13 10.24 -8.50
N PHE A 156 -2.08 10.19 -7.18
CA PHE A 156 -2.81 11.09 -6.29
C PHE A 156 -1.83 11.92 -5.51
N GLU A 157 -2.18 13.18 -5.25
CA GLU A 157 -1.51 14.05 -4.28
C GLU A 157 -2.51 14.25 -3.15
N LEU A 158 -2.23 13.67 -1.99
CA LEU A 158 -3.14 13.65 -0.85
C LEU A 158 -2.70 14.65 0.21
N GLU A 159 -3.67 15.37 0.76
CA GLU A 159 -3.53 16.27 1.89
C GLU A 159 -4.30 15.71 3.10
N PRO A 160 -3.83 15.94 4.33
CA PRO A 160 -4.59 15.61 5.54
C PRO A 160 -5.97 16.26 5.54
N ARG A 161 -7.00 15.50 5.86
CA ARG A 161 -8.37 15.99 5.88
C ARG A 161 -9.24 15.23 6.87
N VAL A 162 -10.32 15.88 7.30
CA VAL A 162 -11.35 15.25 8.12
C VAL A 162 -12.48 14.76 7.21
N PHE A 163 -12.94 13.54 7.42
CA PHE A 163 -14.06 12.97 6.69
C PHE A 163 -15.36 13.22 7.45
N PRO A 164 -16.43 13.69 6.77
CA PRO A 164 -17.75 13.81 7.37
C PRO A 164 -18.29 12.45 7.83
N SER A 165 -19.00 12.43 8.95
CA SER A 165 -19.59 11.19 9.49
C SER A 165 -20.55 10.47 8.52
N ARG A 166 -21.21 11.22 7.65
CA ARG A 166 -22.07 10.66 6.58
C ARG A 166 -21.33 9.76 5.58
N ASP A 167 -20.01 9.87 5.48
CA ASP A 167 -19.19 9.09 4.56
C ASP A 167 -18.72 7.76 5.15
N MET A 168 -18.93 7.53 6.46
CA MET A 168 -18.43 6.35 7.16
C MET A 168 -18.87 5.03 6.53
N THR A 169 -20.14 4.91 6.11
CA THR A 169 -20.62 3.68 5.46
C THR A 169 -19.84 3.37 4.19
N ARG A 170 -19.58 4.39 3.36
CA ARG A 170 -18.79 4.22 2.13
C ARG A 170 -17.33 3.88 2.42
N ILE A 171 -16.78 4.49 3.47
CA ILE A 171 -15.40 4.23 3.92
C ILE A 171 -15.28 2.77 4.37
N PHE A 172 -16.15 2.29 5.26
CA PHE A 172 -16.12 0.90 5.74
C PHE A 172 -16.32 -0.11 4.62
N ASP A 173 -17.16 0.18 3.63
CA ASP A 173 -17.41 -0.70 2.47
C ASP A 173 -16.13 -0.98 1.66
N LEU A 174 -15.14 -0.07 1.66
CA LEU A 174 -13.86 -0.29 1.01
C LEU A 174 -13.00 -1.34 1.73
N PHE A 175 -13.07 -1.41 3.05
CA PHE A 175 -12.23 -2.31 3.86
C PHE A 175 -12.70 -3.77 3.88
N THR A 176 -13.89 -4.04 3.34
CA THR A 176 -14.47 -5.39 3.30
C THR A 176 -14.23 -6.13 1.98
N ARG A 177 -13.50 -5.52 1.04
CA ARG A 177 -13.34 -6.06 -0.33
C ARG A 177 -11.87 -6.27 -0.66
N PRO A 178 -11.44 -7.50 -0.99
CA PRO A 178 -10.04 -7.84 -1.24
C PRO A 178 -9.50 -7.41 -2.62
N ASN A 179 -10.32 -6.77 -3.45
CA ASN A 179 -9.95 -6.36 -4.82
C ASN A 179 -9.00 -5.19 -4.84
#